data_4aaee9c30c14bcbccd4df07543ab1535
#
_entry.id   4aaee9c30c14bcbccd4df07543ab1535
#
_cell.length_a   1.000
_cell.length_b   1.000
_cell.length_c   1.000
_cell.angle_alpha   90.00
_cell.angle_beta   90.00
_cell.angle_gamma   90.00
#
_symmetry.space_group_name_H-M   'P 1'
#
loop_
_entity.id
_entity.type
_entity.pdbx_description
1 polymer ?
#
loop_
_entity_poly.entity_id
_entity_poly.type
_entity_poly.pdbx_seq_one_letter_code
_entity_poly.pdbx_strand_id
1 'polypeptide(L)'
;MKISVLVPTLGTREKEIRRLLETLEKQSYKDFEIIFVTQDNHEIVKDIICKYSNLDIKQIEMSVKGLSRARNRGLEQALGEIVVLSDDDCWYPANAFEIIVNAFKKRQCAKIVLSQIFDPEKNIPYKNYTSNEEYVRNKLQLMSKSSIEVAFKKDLVLNKKFDERLGLGSEFVCGEEVDFLLSNYEKNAIFYI
;
A
#
# COMPACT_ATOMS: atom_id res chain seq x y z
N MET A 1 10.81 8.94 9.54
CA MET A 1 9.66 8.00 9.60
C MET A 1 9.86 6.97 8.49
N LYS A 2 10.41 5.81 8.82
CA LYS A 2 10.63 4.75 7.82
C LYS A 2 9.29 4.28 7.23
N ILE A 3 9.25 4.03 5.91
CA ILE A 3 8.09 3.46 5.22
C ILE A 3 8.33 1.97 4.96
N SER A 4 7.30 1.14 5.15
CA SER A 4 7.24 -0.22 4.62
C SER A 4 6.24 -0.26 3.46
N VAL A 5 6.72 -0.54 2.25
CA VAL A 5 5.88 -0.74 1.06
C VAL A 5 5.49 -2.20 1.01
N LEU A 6 4.21 -2.48 1.12
CA LEU A 6 3.69 -3.85 1.20
C LEU A 6 3.12 -4.29 -0.15
N VAL A 7 3.75 -5.27 -0.77
CA VAL A 7 3.46 -5.73 -2.13
C VAL A 7 3.09 -7.23 -2.12
N PRO A 8 1.80 -7.57 -1.95
CA PRO A 8 1.32 -8.93 -2.19
C PRO A 8 1.34 -9.23 -3.70
N THR A 9 1.80 -10.42 -4.09
CA THR A 9 1.88 -10.81 -5.50
C THR A 9 1.74 -12.32 -5.71
N LEU A 10 1.23 -12.71 -6.88
CA LEU A 10 1.28 -14.08 -7.39
C LEU A 10 2.53 -14.33 -8.27
N GLY A 11 3.34 -13.29 -8.52
CA GLY A 11 4.52 -13.40 -9.36
C GLY A 11 4.26 -13.60 -10.85
N THR A 12 3.06 -13.31 -11.33
CA THR A 12 2.65 -13.51 -12.73
C THR A 12 2.85 -12.28 -13.61
N ARG A 13 3.14 -11.12 -13.03
CA ARG A 13 3.22 -9.82 -13.69
C ARG A 13 4.66 -9.28 -13.67
N GLU A 14 5.58 -10.00 -14.31
CA GLU A 14 7.00 -9.66 -14.27
C GLU A 14 7.33 -8.23 -14.74
N LYS A 15 6.68 -7.77 -15.82
CA LYS A 15 6.92 -6.43 -16.39
C LYS A 15 6.46 -5.35 -15.43
N GLU A 16 5.32 -5.53 -14.84
CA GLU A 16 4.71 -4.61 -13.88
C GLU A 16 5.55 -4.54 -12.60
N ILE A 17 5.99 -5.69 -12.07
CA ILE A 17 6.89 -5.75 -10.90
C ILE A 17 8.20 -4.99 -11.18
N ARG A 18 8.79 -5.16 -12.38
CA ARG A 18 10.00 -4.40 -12.76
C ARG A 18 9.72 -2.89 -12.82
N ARG A 19 8.62 -2.49 -13.44
CA ARG A 19 8.20 -1.08 -13.50
C ARG A 19 7.99 -0.48 -12.10
N LEU A 20 7.33 -1.23 -11.20
CA LEU A 20 7.18 -0.82 -9.81
C LEU A 20 8.55 -0.56 -9.17
N LEU A 21 9.48 -1.52 -9.25
CA LEU A 21 10.82 -1.40 -8.66
C LEU A 21 11.62 -0.24 -9.27
N GLU A 22 11.57 -0.02 -10.59
CA GLU A 22 12.22 1.11 -11.26
C GLU A 22 11.71 2.47 -10.77
N THR A 23 10.42 2.58 -10.42
CA THR A 23 9.87 3.82 -9.86
C THR A 23 10.18 3.99 -8.39
N LEU A 24 10.33 2.88 -7.65
CA LEU A 24 10.77 2.90 -6.26
C LEU A 24 12.25 3.31 -6.14
N GLU A 25 13.13 2.87 -7.04
CA GLU A 25 14.53 3.36 -7.09
C GLU A 25 14.61 4.88 -7.28
N LYS A 26 13.65 5.47 -8.00
CA LYS A 26 13.61 6.90 -8.31
C LYS A 26 12.99 7.77 -7.21
N GLN A 27 12.48 7.18 -6.12
CA GLN A 27 11.90 7.97 -5.03
C GLN A 27 12.91 8.96 -4.45
N SER A 28 12.47 10.22 -4.22
CA SER A 28 13.28 11.24 -3.54
C SER A 28 13.49 10.91 -2.06
N TYR A 29 12.49 10.33 -1.42
CA TYR A 29 12.55 9.85 -0.05
C TYR A 29 13.16 8.44 -0.01
N LYS A 30 14.28 8.25 0.73
CA LYS A 30 15.07 7.00 0.71
C LYS A 30 14.88 6.10 1.94
N ASP A 31 14.26 6.58 3.02
CA ASP A 31 14.09 5.80 4.24
C ASP A 31 12.84 4.90 4.12
N PHE A 32 12.95 3.85 3.30
CA PHE A 32 11.90 2.85 3.11
C PHE A 32 12.47 1.45 2.87
N GLU A 33 11.63 0.45 3.11
CA GLU A 33 11.82 -0.94 2.74
C GLU A 33 10.64 -1.43 1.88
N ILE A 34 10.85 -2.50 1.12
CA ILE A 34 9.83 -3.12 0.29
C ILE A 34 9.64 -4.56 0.76
N ILE A 35 8.40 -4.96 1.02
CA ILE A 35 8.05 -6.30 1.46
C ILE A 35 7.19 -6.96 0.40
N PHE A 36 7.81 -7.80 -0.42
CA PHE A 36 7.09 -8.68 -1.32
C PHE A 36 6.55 -9.88 -0.54
N VAL A 37 5.24 -10.09 -0.61
CA VAL A 37 4.61 -11.30 -0.08
C VAL A 37 4.13 -12.14 -1.26
N THR A 38 4.96 -13.11 -1.62
CA THR A 38 4.71 -13.97 -2.77
C THR A 38 3.84 -15.15 -2.38
N GLN A 39 2.78 -15.39 -3.16
CA GLN A 39 1.80 -16.44 -2.93
C GLN A 39 1.89 -17.57 -3.99
N ASP A 40 2.71 -17.34 -5.01
CA ASP A 40 3.04 -18.28 -6.11
C ASP A 40 4.30 -17.74 -6.82
N ASN A 41 4.88 -18.52 -7.75
CA ASN A 41 6.01 -18.11 -8.59
C ASN A 41 7.17 -17.44 -7.82
N HIS A 42 7.49 -17.94 -6.63
CA HIS A 42 8.44 -17.33 -5.70
C HIS A 42 9.81 -17.08 -6.33
N GLU A 43 10.34 -18.06 -7.07
CA GLU A 43 11.65 -17.96 -7.73
C GLU A 43 11.66 -16.87 -8.81
N ILE A 44 10.56 -16.72 -9.58
CA ILE A 44 10.44 -15.64 -10.58
C ILE A 44 10.58 -14.28 -9.93
N VAL A 45 9.86 -14.05 -8.83
CA VAL A 45 9.94 -12.77 -8.09
C VAL A 45 11.34 -12.60 -7.52
N LYS A 46 11.95 -13.63 -6.95
CA LYS A 46 13.31 -13.61 -6.41
C LYS A 46 14.33 -13.21 -7.47
N ASP A 47 14.25 -13.79 -8.68
CA ASP A 47 15.11 -13.45 -9.82
C ASP A 47 14.93 -12.02 -10.31
N ILE A 48 13.77 -11.42 -10.08
CA ILE A 48 13.53 -10.01 -10.39
C ILE A 48 14.17 -9.15 -9.32
N ILE A 49 13.82 -9.34 -8.05
CA ILE A 49 14.21 -8.44 -6.96
C ILE A 49 15.73 -8.43 -6.72
N CYS A 50 16.44 -9.56 -6.95
CA CYS A 50 17.88 -9.61 -6.77
C CYS A 50 18.67 -8.65 -7.70
N LYS A 51 18.04 -8.13 -8.76
CA LYS A 51 18.62 -7.16 -9.69
C LYS A 51 18.59 -5.72 -9.17
N TYR A 52 17.86 -5.47 -8.09
CA TYR A 52 17.65 -4.13 -7.50
C TYR A 52 18.38 -4.01 -6.15
N SER A 53 19.69 -4.24 -6.17
CA SER A 53 20.54 -4.27 -4.95
C SER A 53 20.60 -2.95 -4.17
N ASN A 54 20.17 -1.84 -4.79
CA ASN A 54 20.12 -0.53 -4.15
C ASN A 54 18.84 -0.32 -3.30
N LEU A 55 17.89 -1.25 -3.37
CA LEU A 55 16.64 -1.22 -2.61
C LEU A 55 16.71 -2.20 -1.42
N ASP A 56 16.16 -1.79 -0.28
CA ASP A 56 15.95 -2.66 0.89
C ASP A 56 14.70 -3.52 0.63
N ILE A 57 14.89 -4.71 0.03
CA ILE A 57 13.80 -5.61 -0.36
C ILE A 57 13.84 -6.88 0.46
N LYS A 58 12.69 -7.24 1.02
CA LYS A 58 12.43 -8.52 1.69
C LYS A 58 11.35 -9.30 0.94
N GLN A 59 11.60 -10.57 0.67
CA GLN A 59 10.59 -11.50 0.15
C GLN A 59 10.12 -12.43 1.27
N ILE A 60 8.81 -12.64 1.32
CA ILE A 60 8.14 -13.58 2.22
C ILE A 60 7.33 -14.52 1.34
N GLU A 61 7.60 -15.81 1.44
CA GLU A 61 6.89 -16.82 0.69
C GLU A 61 5.70 -17.36 1.50
N MET A 62 4.57 -17.54 0.84
CA MET A 62 3.36 -18.13 1.41
C MET A 62 2.87 -19.28 0.52
N SER A 63 2.47 -20.39 1.15
CA SER A 63 1.86 -21.53 0.47
C SER A 63 0.35 -21.39 0.27
N VAL A 64 -0.28 -20.45 0.98
CA VAL A 64 -1.74 -20.24 0.95
C VAL A 64 -2.05 -18.89 0.32
N LYS A 65 -2.94 -18.88 -0.69
CA LYS A 65 -3.37 -17.66 -1.37
C LYS A 65 -4.40 -16.90 -0.53
N GLY A 66 -4.45 -15.59 -0.73
CA GLY A 66 -5.40 -14.67 -0.11
C GLY A 66 -4.76 -13.29 0.10
N LEU A 67 -5.35 -12.26 -0.51
CA LEU A 67 -4.81 -10.89 -0.49
C LEU A 67 -4.68 -10.35 0.94
N SER A 68 -5.73 -10.47 1.75
CA SER A 68 -5.72 -10.04 3.15
C SER A 68 -4.72 -10.82 4.00
N ARG A 69 -4.59 -12.14 3.76
CA ARG A 69 -3.57 -12.97 4.43
C ARG A 69 -2.16 -12.51 4.08
N ALA A 70 -1.91 -12.23 2.81
CA ALA A 70 -0.61 -11.75 2.37
C ALA A 70 -0.28 -10.38 2.99
N ARG A 71 -1.26 -9.46 3.04
CA ARG A 71 -1.09 -8.17 3.72
C ARG A 71 -0.81 -8.35 5.21
N ASN A 72 -1.57 -9.18 5.91
CA ASN A 72 -1.34 -9.46 7.34
C ASN A 72 0.06 -10.05 7.57
N ARG A 73 0.48 -10.99 6.73
CA ARG A 73 1.81 -11.60 6.82
C ARG A 73 2.94 -10.59 6.62
N GLY A 74 2.78 -9.69 5.65
CA GLY A 74 3.74 -8.61 5.42
C GLY A 74 3.79 -7.61 6.56
N LEU A 75 2.63 -7.25 7.13
CA LEU A 75 2.53 -6.35 8.28
C LEU A 75 3.30 -6.84 9.51
N GLU A 76 3.35 -8.15 9.75
CA GLU A 76 4.13 -8.75 10.83
C GLU A 76 5.64 -8.50 10.68
N GLN A 77 6.10 -8.31 9.46
CA GLN A 77 7.52 -8.14 9.14
C GLN A 77 7.90 -6.68 8.83
N ALA A 78 6.92 -5.79 8.72
CA ALA A 78 7.14 -4.38 8.45
C ALA A 78 7.91 -3.72 9.61
N LEU A 79 8.96 -2.97 9.30
CA LEU A 79 9.77 -2.23 10.28
C LEU A 79 9.46 -0.73 10.26
N GLY A 80 8.80 -0.25 9.19
CA GLY A 80 8.44 1.15 9.03
C GLY A 80 7.36 1.62 10.00
N GLU A 81 7.42 2.89 10.36
CA GLU A 81 6.38 3.58 11.12
C GLU A 81 5.11 3.82 10.27
N ILE A 82 5.30 3.92 8.95
CA ILE A 82 4.25 4.08 7.96
C ILE A 82 4.22 2.82 7.09
N VAL A 83 3.04 2.29 6.82
CA VAL A 83 2.81 1.24 5.84
C VAL A 83 2.10 1.83 4.63
N VAL A 84 2.61 1.57 3.44
CA VAL A 84 1.99 1.91 2.15
C VAL A 84 1.52 0.63 1.50
N LEU A 85 0.22 0.53 1.21
CA LEU A 85 -0.29 -0.59 0.43
C LEU A 85 0.00 -0.37 -1.05
N SER A 86 0.55 -1.38 -1.69
CA SER A 86 0.87 -1.37 -3.11
C SER A 86 0.39 -2.67 -3.75
N ASP A 87 -0.11 -2.58 -4.97
CA ASP A 87 -0.29 -3.77 -5.81
C ASP A 87 0.95 -3.94 -6.71
N ASP A 88 1.17 -5.14 -7.23
CA ASP A 88 2.37 -5.47 -8.01
C ASP A 88 2.42 -4.83 -9.41
N ASP A 89 1.32 -4.18 -9.84
CA ASP A 89 1.18 -3.46 -11.10
C ASP A 89 1.15 -1.93 -10.95
N CYS A 90 1.35 -1.43 -9.72
CA CYS A 90 1.45 0.01 -9.46
C CYS A 90 2.79 0.59 -9.86
N TRP A 91 2.86 1.92 -9.96
CA TRP A 91 4.09 2.71 -10.00
C TRP A 91 3.87 4.07 -9.35
N TYR A 92 4.95 4.72 -8.95
CA TYR A 92 4.91 5.93 -8.13
C TYR A 92 5.61 7.11 -8.80
N PRO A 93 5.07 8.34 -8.72
CA PRO A 93 5.84 9.56 -8.98
C PRO A 93 7.07 9.62 -8.04
N ALA A 94 8.15 10.25 -8.51
CA ALA A 94 9.43 10.26 -7.77
C ALA A 94 9.35 10.89 -6.36
N ASN A 95 8.36 11.73 -6.08
CA ASN A 95 8.16 12.41 -4.81
C ASN A 95 7.00 11.84 -3.97
N ALA A 96 6.42 10.70 -4.36
CA ALA A 96 5.23 10.15 -3.70
C ALA A 96 5.44 9.91 -2.20
N PHE A 97 6.53 9.27 -1.82
CA PHE A 97 6.82 8.95 -0.42
C PHE A 97 7.13 10.19 0.42
N GLU A 98 7.77 11.19 -0.18
CA GLU A 98 7.99 12.47 0.47
C GLU A 98 6.67 13.19 0.80
N ILE A 99 5.72 13.17 -0.15
CA ILE A 99 4.38 13.74 0.04
C ILE A 99 3.65 13.02 1.18
N ILE A 100 3.65 11.67 1.20
CA ILE A 100 3.01 10.86 2.24
C ILE A 100 3.61 11.17 3.62
N VAL A 101 4.94 11.17 3.74
CA VAL A 101 5.63 11.46 5.01
C VAL A 101 5.33 12.87 5.49
N ASN A 102 5.34 13.86 4.59
CA ASN A 102 5.03 15.25 4.93
C ASN A 102 3.56 15.41 5.38
N ALA A 103 2.62 14.67 4.80
CA ALA A 103 1.23 14.66 5.25
C ALA A 103 1.12 14.18 6.71
N PHE A 104 1.76 13.07 7.07
CA PHE A 104 1.79 12.58 8.46
C PHE A 104 2.48 13.54 9.43
N LYS A 105 3.56 14.21 9.00
CA LYS A 105 4.26 15.20 9.82
C LYS A 105 3.38 16.45 10.08
N LYS A 106 2.69 16.94 9.05
CA LYS A 106 1.80 18.10 9.14
C LYS A 106 0.51 17.81 9.90
N ARG A 107 0.03 16.57 9.87
CA ARG A 107 -1.25 16.14 10.44
C ARG A 107 -1.02 15.05 11.49
N GLN A 108 -0.51 15.43 12.65
CA GLN A 108 -0.11 14.50 13.72
C GLN A 108 -1.24 13.58 14.20
N CYS A 109 -2.51 14.04 14.14
CA CYS A 109 -3.68 13.23 14.48
C CYS A 109 -4.04 12.20 13.39
N ALA A 110 -3.53 12.36 12.15
CA ALA A 110 -3.83 11.41 11.08
C ALA A 110 -3.16 10.07 11.37
N LYS A 111 -3.96 9.02 11.33
CA LYS A 111 -3.55 7.62 11.41
C LYS A 111 -3.49 6.97 10.03
N ILE A 112 -4.31 7.48 9.10
CA ILE A 112 -4.39 7.04 7.71
C ILE A 112 -4.31 8.26 6.81
N VAL A 113 -3.54 8.17 5.75
CA VAL A 113 -3.47 9.13 4.64
C VAL A 113 -3.97 8.43 3.39
N LEU A 114 -4.91 9.08 2.69
CA LEU A 114 -5.44 8.65 1.41
C LEU A 114 -4.89 9.52 0.30
N SER A 115 -4.21 8.91 -0.66
CA SER A 115 -3.67 9.59 -1.85
C SER A 115 -4.60 9.42 -3.06
N GLN A 116 -4.23 10.01 -4.19
CA GLN A 116 -4.96 9.89 -5.45
C GLN A 116 -4.28 8.89 -6.37
N ILE A 117 -5.06 8.16 -7.15
CA ILE A 117 -4.57 7.35 -8.27
C ILE A 117 -4.61 8.21 -9.52
N PHE A 118 -3.50 8.26 -10.24
CA PHE A 118 -3.35 9.01 -11.48
C PHE A 118 -2.93 8.07 -12.61
N ASP A 119 -3.57 8.21 -13.76
CA ASP A 119 -3.20 7.51 -14.99
C ASP A 119 -2.27 8.41 -15.81
N PRO A 120 -0.96 8.17 -15.82
CA PRO A 120 -0.03 9.04 -16.53
C PRO A 120 -0.11 8.89 -18.05
N GLU A 121 -0.62 7.77 -18.59
CA GLU A 121 -0.77 7.58 -20.03
C GLU A 121 -1.91 8.43 -20.57
N LYS A 122 -3.01 8.53 -19.82
CA LYS A 122 -4.15 9.38 -20.17
C LYS A 122 -4.05 10.79 -19.61
N ASN A 123 -3.11 11.03 -18.71
CA ASN A 123 -2.92 12.30 -17.99
C ASN A 123 -4.17 12.77 -17.24
N ILE A 124 -4.87 11.84 -16.59
CA ILE A 124 -6.09 12.09 -15.83
C ILE A 124 -6.09 11.37 -14.48
N PRO A 125 -6.77 11.89 -13.46
CA PRO A 125 -7.08 11.12 -12.25
C PRO A 125 -7.96 9.90 -12.58
N TYR A 126 -7.71 8.79 -11.90
CA TYR A 126 -8.50 7.55 -12.09
C TYR A 126 -9.94 7.69 -11.60
N LYS A 127 -10.18 8.54 -10.61
CA LYS A 127 -11.49 8.82 -10.01
C LYS A 127 -11.69 10.34 -9.89
N ASN A 128 -12.91 10.75 -9.57
CA ASN A 128 -13.17 12.12 -9.15
C ASN A 128 -12.70 12.30 -7.71
N TYR A 129 -11.58 12.97 -7.54
CA TYR A 129 -11.01 13.30 -6.23
C TYR A 129 -11.36 14.72 -5.81
N THR A 130 -11.37 14.96 -4.48
CA THR A 130 -11.41 16.33 -3.98
C THR A 130 -10.13 17.06 -4.36
N SER A 131 -10.23 18.34 -4.71
CA SER A 131 -9.08 19.18 -5.04
C SER A 131 -8.36 19.71 -3.80
N ASN A 132 -8.92 19.51 -2.63
CA ASN A 132 -8.41 20.06 -1.36
C ASN A 132 -7.90 18.95 -0.45
N GLU A 133 -6.79 19.23 0.24
CA GLU A 133 -6.36 18.44 1.38
C GLU A 133 -7.38 18.57 2.52
N GLU A 134 -8.04 17.49 2.91
CA GLU A 134 -9.04 17.53 3.97
C GLU A 134 -9.15 16.23 4.78
N TYR A 135 -9.69 16.34 5.99
CA TYR A 135 -10.04 15.14 6.75
C TYR A 135 -11.32 14.48 6.20
N VAL A 136 -11.33 13.15 6.18
CA VAL A 136 -12.54 12.38 5.89
C VAL A 136 -13.59 12.67 6.97
N ARG A 137 -14.78 13.11 6.55
CA ARG A 137 -15.84 13.61 7.43
C ARG A 137 -16.86 12.54 7.79
N ASN A 138 -17.03 11.54 6.94
CA ASN A 138 -17.99 10.46 7.15
C ASN A 138 -17.55 9.17 6.45
N LYS A 139 -18.14 8.06 6.89
CA LYS A 139 -17.80 6.71 6.40
C LYS A 139 -18.14 6.49 4.91
N LEU A 140 -19.11 7.21 4.35
CA LEU A 140 -19.51 7.06 2.93
C LEU A 140 -18.37 7.46 1.99
N GLN A 141 -17.52 8.41 2.38
CA GLN A 141 -16.34 8.81 1.61
C GLN A 141 -15.30 7.69 1.46
N LEU A 142 -15.36 6.64 2.30
CA LEU A 142 -14.44 5.51 2.28
C LEU A 142 -14.89 4.37 1.36
N MET A 143 -16.18 4.33 0.99
CA MET A 143 -16.76 3.22 0.23
C MET A 143 -16.22 3.06 -1.20
N SER A 144 -15.59 4.09 -1.74
CA SER A 144 -15.02 4.09 -3.09
C SER A 144 -13.49 4.06 -3.12
N LYS A 145 -12.85 3.77 -1.98
CA LYS A 145 -11.39 3.77 -1.89
C LYS A 145 -10.81 2.46 -2.41
N SER A 146 -9.62 2.55 -2.97
CA SER A 146 -8.81 1.40 -3.38
C SER A 146 -7.63 1.22 -2.44
N SER A 147 -7.13 0.01 -2.32
CA SER A 147 -5.98 -0.30 -1.46
C SER A 147 -4.76 0.57 -1.74
N ILE A 148 -4.45 0.81 -3.01
CA ILE A 148 -3.27 1.59 -3.44
C ILE A 148 -3.36 3.10 -3.13
N GLU A 149 -4.51 3.59 -2.67
CA GLU A 149 -4.66 4.94 -2.13
C GLU A 149 -4.21 5.04 -0.67
N VAL A 150 -3.98 3.90 0.02
CA VAL A 150 -3.91 3.84 1.48
C VAL A 150 -2.47 3.78 1.99
N ALA A 151 -2.11 4.77 2.79
CA ALA A 151 -0.96 4.73 3.68
C ALA A 151 -1.42 4.91 5.14
N PHE A 152 -0.86 4.18 6.09
CA PHE A 152 -1.26 4.26 7.49
C PHE A 152 -0.10 4.09 8.46
N LYS A 153 -0.26 4.60 9.69
CA LYS A 153 0.68 4.35 10.78
C LYS A 153 0.60 2.89 11.20
N LYS A 154 1.75 2.23 11.32
CA LYS A 154 1.83 0.79 11.62
C LYS A 154 1.15 0.41 12.94
N ASP A 155 1.17 1.28 13.94
CA ASP A 155 0.54 1.05 15.24
C ASP A 155 -0.99 0.87 15.14
N LEU A 156 -1.61 1.37 14.08
CA LEU A 156 -3.04 1.18 13.81
C LEU A 156 -3.43 -0.31 13.76
N VAL A 157 -2.57 -1.15 13.17
CA VAL A 157 -2.85 -2.59 12.97
C VAL A 157 -2.56 -3.45 14.20
N LEU A 158 -2.05 -2.89 15.29
CA LEU A 158 -1.89 -3.62 16.54
C LEU A 158 -3.23 -4.17 17.06
N ASN A 159 -4.32 -3.46 16.76
CA ASN A 159 -5.66 -3.81 17.23
C ASN A 159 -6.59 -4.36 16.14
N LYS A 160 -6.32 -4.06 14.86
CA LYS A 160 -7.18 -4.46 13.74
C LYS A 160 -6.36 -4.76 12.49
N LYS A 161 -6.23 -6.04 12.17
CA LYS A 161 -5.67 -6.54 10.90
C LYS A 161 -6.75 -6.57 9.81
N PHE A 162 -6.35 -6.91 8.59
CA PHE A 162 -7.29 -7.22 7.51
C PHE A 162 -8.10 -8.48 7.83
N ASP A 163 -9.41 -8.48 7.53
CA ASP A 163 -10.24 -9.70 7.62
C ASP A 163 -9.86 -10.66 6.48
N GLU A 164 -9.33 -11.83 6.84
CA GLU A 164 -8.82 -12.82 5.89
C GLU A 164 -9.90 -13.54 5.08
N ARG A 165 -11.18 -13.31 5.41
CA ARG A 165 -12.31 -13.77 4.61
C ARG A 165 -12.56 -12.88 3.40
N LEU A 166 -12.00 -11.66 3.39
CA LEU A 166 -12.15 -10.65 2.34
C LEU A 166 -10.92 -10.58 1.43
N GLY A 167 -11.13 -10.14 0.19
CA GLY A 167 -10.09 -9.91 -0.81
C GLY A 167 -9.87 -11.07 -1.77
N LEU A 168 -9.12 -10.82 -2.82
CA LEU A 168 -8.84 -11.80 -3.87
C LEU A 168 -8.23 -13.09 -3.28
N GLY A 169 -8.75 -14.23 -3.69
CA GLY A 169 -8.31 -15.55 -3.21
C GLY A 169 -8.88 -15.94 -1.85
N SER A 170 -9.86 -15.21 -1.33
CA SER A 170 -10.59 -15.48 -0.08
C SER A 170 -12.06 -15.82 -0.35
N GLU A 171 -12.86 -16.03 0.72
CA GLU A 171 -14.28 -16.36 0.65
C GLU A 171 -15.10 -15.26 -0.08
N PHE A 172 -14.83 -14.00 0.25
CA PHE A 172 -15.41 -12.83 -0.39
C PHE A 172 -14.32 -12.10 -1.17
N VAL A 173 -14.44 -12.03 -2.48
CA VAL A 173 -13.37 -11.62 -3.41
C VAL A 173 -13.02 -10.14 -3.43
N CYS A 174 -13.63 -9.31 -2.58
CA CYS A 174 -13.39 -7.86 -2.52
C CYS A 174 -13.77 -7.28 -1.15
N GLY A 175 -13.48 -5.98 -0.95
CA GLY A 175 -13.96 -5.19 0.18
C GLY A 175 -13.02 -5.14 1.39
N GLU A 176 -11.85 -5.75 1.31
CA GLU A 176 -10.87 -5.80 2.40
C GLU A 176 -10.33 -4.42 2.79
N GLU A 177 -10.09 -3.56 1.80
CA GLU A 177 -9.63 -2.20 2.06
C GLU A 177 -10.73 -1.31 2.65
N VAL A 178 -11.96 -1.49 2.18
CA VAL A 178 -13.12 -0.75 2.71
C VAL A 178 -13.41 -1.17 4.14
N ASP A 179 -13.41 -2.49 4.43
CA ASP A 179 -13.57 -3.00 5.78
C ASP A 179 -12.48 -2.47 6.71
N PHE A 180 -11.22 -2.51 6.28
CA PHE A 180 -10.10 -1.98 7.03
C PHE A 180 -10.27 -0.48 7.34
N LEU A 181 -10.64 0.32 6.35
CA LEU A 181 -10.85 1.75 6.51
C LEU A 181 -12.05 2.06 7.43
N LEU A 182 -13.18 1.37 7.25
CA LEU A 182 -14.37 1.55 8.08
C LEU A 182 -14.14 1.13 9.53
N SER A 183 -13.40 0.05 9.72
CA SER A 183 -13.05 -0.49 11.05
C SER A 183 -12.11 0.44 11.82
N ASN A 184 -11.28 1.22 11.12
CA ASN A 184 -10.33 2.17 11.68
C ASN A 184 -10.79 3.63 11.56
N TYR A 185 -12.06 3.86 11.18
CA TYR A 185 -12.59 5.21 11.09
C TYR A 185 -12.79 5.84 12.46
N GLU A 186 -12.02 6.88 12.72
CA GLU A 186 -12.19 7.80 13.84
C GLU A 186 -12.24 9.25 13.30
N LYS A 187 -12.92 10.14 14.00
CA LYS A 187 -13.00 11.56 13.62
C LYS A 187 -11.58 12.15 13.56
N ASN A 188 -11.23 12.80 12.46
CA ASN A 188 -9.91 13.40 12.20
C ASN A 188 -8.72 12.42 12.15
N ALA A 189 -8.97 11.11 12.02
CA ALA A 189 -7.90 10.12 11.90
C ALA A 189 -7.53 9.80 10.45
N ILE A 190 -8.38 10.12 9.48
CA ILE A 190 -8.16 9.83 8.05
C ILE A 190 -8.09 11.15 7.28
N PHE A 191 -6.99 11.34 6.54
CA PHE A 191 -6.68 12.58 5.84
C PHE A 191 -6.45 12.34 4.35
N TYR A 192 -6.98 13.22 3.52
CA TYR A 192 -6.87 13.22 2.07
C TYR A 192 -5.76 14.14 1.59
N ILE A 193 -4.90 13.69 0.64
CA ILE A 193 -3.85 14.46 -0.04
C ILE A 193 -3.97 14.42 -1.54
#